data_d9aab76100cea5087e97ac72f4f2673c
#
_entry.id   d9aab76100cea5087e97ac72f4f2673c
#
_cell.length_a   1.000
_cell.length_b   1.000
_cell.length_c   1.000
_cell.angle_alpha   90.00
_cell.angle_beta   90.00
_cell.angle_gamma   90.00
#
_symmetry.space_group_name_H-M   'P 1'
#
loop_
_entity.id
_entity.type
_entity.pdbx_description
1 polymer ?
#
loop_
_entity_poly.entity_id
_entity_poly.type
_entity_poly.pdbx_seq_one_letter_code
_entity_poly.pdbx_strand_id
1 'polypeptide(L)'
;STITEAGKKILAQDPNSPGALGIAISEAVERAAMREDTKYALGSVLNHVLLHQTVIGLEAVKQMEKAGDMPDVVIAPFGGGSNFAGITFPFLRLNFEEGKNIRCIASEPTSCPKLTRGVFRYDFGDTVGMTPLLPMYTLGHNFVPEPIHAGGLRYHGAGAIVSQLLRDKLIE
;
A
#
# COMPACT_ATOMS: atom_id res chain seq x y z
N SER A 1 24.27 -3.17 -6.35
CA SER A 1 24.64 -4.61 -6.26
C SER A 1 23.73 -5.28 -5.25
N THR A 2 23.35 -6.52 -5.51
CA THR A 2 22.48 -7.33 -4.63
C THR A 2 23.13 -8.70 -4.38
N ILE A 3 22.78 -9.32 -3.26
CA ILE A 3 23.22 -10.68 -2.89
C ILE A 3 22.13 -11.73 -3.14
N THR A 4 20.89 -11.32 -3.46
CA THR A 4 19.75 -12.19 -3.69
C THR A 4 19.68 -12.67 -5.13
N GLU A 5 19.09 -13.84 -5.37
CA GLU A 5 18.88 -14.33 -6.74
C GLU A 5 17.79 -13.53 -7.47
N ALA A 6 16.74 -13.09 -6.74
CA ALA A 6 15.72 -12.19 -7.27
C ALA A 6 16.33 -10.88 -7.79
N GLY A 7 17.14 -10.22 -6.98
CA GLY A 7 17.81 -8.98 -7.38
C GLY A 7 18.81 -9.17 -8.52
N LYS A 8 19.58 -10.27 -8.53
CA LYS A 8 20.50 -10.58 -9.62
C LYS A 8 19.79 -10.78 -10.95
N LYS A 9 18.64 -11.47 -10.98
CA LYS A 9 17.83 -11.65 -12.19
C LYS A 9 17.35 -10.31 -12.76
N ILE A 10 16.92 -9.40 -11.89
CA ILE A 10 16.45 -8.08 -12.31
C ILE A 10 17.61 -7.24 -12.88
N LEU A 11 18.75 -7.21 -12.20
CA LEU A 11 19.93 -6.49 -12.68
C LEU A 11 20.54 -7.11 -13.97
N ALA A 12 20.33 -8.40 -14.21
CA ALA A 12 20.71 -9.04 -15.47
C ALA A 12 19.81 -8.60 -16.64
N GLN A 13 18.53 -8.30 -16.38
CA GLN A 13 17.59 -7.79 -17.37
C GLN A 13 17.72 -6.28 -17.59
N ASP A 14 17.92 -5.54 -16.51
CA ASP A 14 18.12 -4.09 -16.52
C ASP A 14 19.22 -3.69 -15.52
N PRO A 15 20.48 -3.58 -15.97
CA PRO A 15 21.60 -3.19 -15.09
C PRO A 15 21.46 -1.81 -14.46
N ASN A 16 20.64 -0.93 -15.05
CA ASN A 16 20.40 0.43 -14.59
C ASN A 16 19.04 0.58 -13.88
N SER A 17 18.41 -0.51 -13.51
CA SER A 17 17.10 -0.48 -12.84
C SER A 17 17.09 0.49 -11.65
N PRO A 18 16.17 1.47 -11.62
CA PRO A 18 16.04 2.39 -10.49
C PRO A 18 15.44 1.73 -9.24
N GLY A 19 15.09 0.44 -9.35
CA GLY A 19 14.44 -0.31 -8.29
C GLY A 19 12.96 0.04 -8.12
N ALA A 20 12.28 -0.80 -7.37
CA ALA A 20 10.88 -0.61 -6.95
C ALA A 20 10.66 -1.31 -5.60
N LEU A 21 9.60 -0.96 -4.90
CA LEU A 21 9.28 -1.62 -3.62
C LEU A 21 8.98 -3.11 -3.83
N GLY A 22 8.34 -3.49 -4.93
CA GLY A 22 8.08 -4.90 -5.28
C GLY A 22 9.36 -5.73 -5.41
N ILE A 23 10.43 -5.15 -5.92
CA ILE A 23 11.76 -5.79 -6.00
C ILE A 23 12.33 -5.99 -4.59
N ALA A 24 12.30 -4.95 -3.75
CA ALA A 24 12.78 -5.03 -2.38
C ALA A 24 12.00 -6.07 -1.55
N ILE A 25 10.70 -6.22 -1.79
CA ILE A 25 9.88 -7.26 -1.16
C ILE A 25 10.35 -8.65 -1.61
N SER A 26 10.57 -8.87 -2.91
CA SER A 26 11.10 -10.15 -3.43
C SER A 26 12.41 -10.53 -2.76
N GLU A 27 13.34 -9.58 -2.65
CA GLU A 27 14.65 -9.81 -2.00
C GLU A 27 14.51 -10.11 -0.49
N ALA A 28 13.63 -9.39 0.20
CA ALA A 28 13.38 -9.60 1.63
C ALA A 28 12.72 -10.97 1.91
N VAL A 29 11.75 -11.36 1.11
CA VAL A 29 11.09 -12.68 1.20
C VAL A 29 12.09 -13.80 0.93
N GLU A 30 12.90 -13.68 -0.13
CA GLU A 30 13.96 -14.65 -0.42
C GLU A 30 14.93 -14.82 0.77
N ARG A 31 15.39 -13.71 1.35
CA ARG A 31 16.30 -13.76 2.51
C ARG A 31 15.67 -14.42 3.73
N ALA A 32 14.41 -14.12 4.00
CA ALA A 32 13.70 -14.72 5.13
C ALA A 32 13.44 -16.22 4.91
N ALA A 33 13.13 -16.63 3.67
CA ALA A 33 12.91 -18.05 3.34
C ALA A 33 14.18 -18.90 3.41
N MET A 34 15.34 -18.30 3.14
CA MET A 34 16.64 -19.01 3.13
C MET A 34 17.35 -19.06 4.49
N ARG A 35 16.80 -18.45 5.55
CA ARG A 35 17.45 -18.32 6.85
C ARG A 35 16.50 -18.65 7.99
N GLU A 36 16.91 -19.54 8.88
CA GLU A 36 16.13 -19.90 10.08
C GLU A 36 16.09 -18.79 11.13
N ASP A 37 17.13 -17.97 11.20
CA ASP A 37 17.28 -16.86 12.16
C ASP A 37 16.67 -15.54 11.71
N THR A 38 16.00 -15.53 10.55
CA THR A 38 15.46 -14.31 9.94
C THR A 38 13.94 -14.39 9.78
N LYS A 39 13.25 -13.32 10.16
CA LYS A 39 11.80 -13.15 9.93
C LYS A 39 11.57 -11.93 9.07
N TYR A 40 10.59 -12.02 8.18
CA TYR A 40 10.16 -10.90 7.34
C TYR A 40 9.09 -10.08 8.05
N ALA A 41 9.41 -8.83 8.37
CA ALA A 41 8.43 -7.85 8.84
C ALA A 41 7.73 -7.27 7.61
N LEU A 42 6.51 -7.76 7.35
CA LEU A 42 5.77 -7.44 6.15
C LEU A 42 5.25 -6.00 6.17
N GLY A 43 5.32 -5.35 5.00
CA GLY A 43 4.88 -3.96 4.81
C GLY A 43 3.41 -3.83 4.40
N SER A 44 3.08 -2.73 3.80
CA SER A 44 1.83 -1.98 3.79
C SER A 44 0.69 -2.46 2.88
N VAL A 45 0.76 -3.61 2.22
CA VAL A 45 -0.27 -4.02 1.23
C VAL A 45 -1.25 -5.06 1.77
N LEU A 46 -0.90 -5.75 2.85
CA LEU A 46 -1.73 -6.81 3.42
C LEU A 46 -2.75 -6.28 4.44
N ASN A 47 -3.92 -6.88 4.44
CA ASN A 47 -5.05 -6.45 5.26
C ASN A 47 -4.73 -6.34 6.75
N HIS A 48 -3.97 -7.28 7.33
CA HIS A 48 -3.61 -7.21 8.75
C HIS A 48 -2.73 -5.99 9.07
N VAL A 49 -1.84 -5.57 8.16
CA VAL A 49 -1.04 -4.36 8.32
C VAL A 49 -1.93 -3.11 8.25
N LEU A 50 -2.86 -3.06 7.30
CA LEU A 50 -3.84 -1.98 7.18
C LEU A 50 -4.65 -1.82 8.47
N LEU A 51 -5.12 -2.95 9.02
CA LEU A 51 -5.94 -2.96 10.25
C LEU A 51 -5.13 -2.58 11.50
N HIS A 52 -3.89 -3.05 11.64
CA HIS A 52 -3.02 -2.63 12.75
C HIS A 52 -2.74 -1.12 12.74
N GLN A 53 -2.61 -0.52 11.57
CA GLN A 53 -2.38 0.92 11.43
C GLN A 53 -3.59 1.77 11.86
N THR A 54 -4.78 1.19 11.99
CA THR A 54 -5.99 1.93 12.40
C THR A 54 -5.92 2.49 13.81
N VAL A 55 -4.96 2.06 14.65
CA VAL A 55 -4.70 2.69 15.95
C VAL A 55 -4.50 4.19 15.82
N ILE A 56 -3.87 4.66 14.74
CA ILE A 56 -3.65 6.09 14.46
C ILE A 56 -4.98 6.81 14.26
N GLY A 57 -5.85 6.28 13.40
CA GLY A 57 -7.16 6.88 13.14
C GLY A 57 -8.11 6.79 14.35
N LEU A 58 -8.05 5.69 15.12
CA LEU A 58 -8.83 5.55 16.38
C LEU A 58 -8.43 6.63 17.39
N GLU A 59 -7.15 6.94 17.52
CA GLU A 59 -6.68 8.04 18.35
C GLU A 59 -7.09 9.39 17.78
N ALA A 60 -6.97 9.58 16.45
CA ALA A 60 -7.34 10.81 15.78
C ALA A 60 -8.83 11.16 15.98
N VAL A 61 -9.73 10.17 15.85
CA VAL A 61 -11.17 10.37 16.11
C VAL A 61 -11.38 10.89 17.54
N LYS A 62 -10.77 10.26 18.55
CA LYS A 62 -10.88 10.72 19.97
C LYS A 62 -10.30 12.10 20.18
N GLN A 63 -9.23 12.46 19.48
CA GLN A 63 -8.64 13.78 19.55
C GLN A 63 -9.57 14.84 18.95
N MET A 64 -10.22 14.54 17.82
CA MET A 64 -11.21 15.43 17.19
C MET A 64 -12.45 15.60 18.08
N GLU A 65 -12.98 14.50 18.64
CA GLU A 65 -14.08 14.57 19.64
C GLU A 65 -13.72 15.48 20.83
N LYS A 66 -12.50 15.34 21.36
CA LYS A 66 -12.02 16.18 22.47
C LYS A 66 -11.87 17.65 22.07
N ALA A 67 -11.52 17.90 20.81
CA ALA A 67 -11.45 19.26 20.27
C ALA A 67 -12.83 19.88 20.00
N GLY A 68 -13.90 19.07 20.03
CA GLY A 68 -15.26 19.50 19.71
C GLY A 68 -15.46 19.75 18.21
N ASP A 69 -14.65 19.11 17.37
CA ASP A 69 -14.68 19.26 15.91
C ASP A 69 -14.56 17.91 15.22
N MET A 70 -14.95 17.84 13.95
CA MET A 70 -14.84 16.64 13.15
C MET A 70 -14.52 17.02 11.69
N PRO A 71 -13.60 16.32 10.99
CA PRO A 71 -13.22 16.72 9.65
C PRO A 71 -14.31 16.39 8.63
N ASP A 72 -14.49 17.23 7.62
CA ASP A 72 -15.28 16.93 6.44
C ASP A 72 -14.49 16.06 5.45
N VAL A 73 -13.16 16.15 5.47
CA VAL A 73 -12.27 15.47 4.54
C VAL A 73 -11.03 14.95 5.26
N VAL A 74 -10.70 13.68 5.05
CA VAL A 74 -9.42 13.08 5.49
C VAL A 74 -8.62 12.70 4.25
N ILE A 75 -7.41 13.27 4.13
CA ILE A 75 -6.50 13.03 3.00
C ILE A 75 -5.24 12.36 3.51
N ALA A 76 -4.82 11.27 2.87
CA ALA A 76 -3.59 10.59 3.25
C ALA A 76 -2.80 10.07 2.05
N PRO A 77 -1.44 9.98 2.17
CA PRO A 77 -0.61 9.43 1.12
C PRO A 77 -0.85 7.93 0.94
N PHE A 78 -0.76 7.50 -0.32
CA PHE A 78 -1.05 6.13 -0.71
C PHE A 78 0.15 5.46 -1.41
N GLY A 79 0.84 4.58 -0.67
CA GLY A 79 1.78 3.59 -1.21
C GLY A 79 1.08 2.25 -1.44
N GLY A 80 1.21 1.29 -0.52
CA GLY A 80 0.43 0.05 -0.51
C GLY A 80 -0.94 0.17 0.16
N GLY A 81 -1.14 1.22 0.96
CA GLY A 81 -2.44 1.54 1.57
C GLY A 81 -2.48 1.61 3.08
N SER A 82 -1.43 1.19 3.82
CA SER A 82 -1.50 1.13 5.29
C SER A 82 -1.59 2.50 5.96
N ASN A 83 -0.86 3.51 5.47
CA ASN A 83 -0.96 4.86 5.99
C ASN A 83 -2.37 5.42 5.78
N PHE A 84 -2.89 5.32 4.55
CA PHE A 84 -4.24 5.74 4.22
C PHE A 84 -5.28 5.01 5.07
N ALA A 85 -5.27 3.68 5.09
CA ALA A 85 -6.21 2.88 5.88
C ALA A 85 -6.11 3.21 7.37
N GLY A 86 -4.89 3.36 7.87
CA GLY A 86 -4.63 3.64 9.28
C GLY A 86 -5.32 4.91 9.78
N ILE A 87 -5.30 5.97 9.02
CA ILE A 87 -5.96 7.22 9.40
C ILE A 87 -7.43 7.26 8.98
N THR A 88 -7.81 6.72 7.80
CA THR A 88 -9.15 6.95 7.24
C THR A 88 -10.20 5.93 7.69
N PHE A 89 -9.86 4.66 7.94
CA PHE A 89 -10.85 3.63 8.26
C PHE A 89 -11.69 3.94 9.50
N PRO A 90 -11.13 4.46 10.61
CA PRO A 90 -11.95 4.86 11.75
C PRO A 90 -12.92 6.01 11.45
N PHE A 91 -12.56 6.95 10.58
CA PHE A 91 -13.48 8.00 10.12
C PHE A 91 -14.54 7.44 9.15
N LEU A 92 -14.13 6.55 8.23
CA LEU A 92 -15.07 5.88 7.33
C LEU A 92 -16.10 5.03 8.10
N ARG A 93 -15.68 4.42 9.23
CA ARG A 93 -16.60 3.72 10.14
C ARG A 93 -17.71 4.64 10.64
N LEU A 94 -17.41 5.90 10.98
CA LEU A 94 -18.42 6.86 11.43
C LEU A 94 -19.47 7.15 10.32
N ASN A 95 -19.06 7.08 9.05
CA ASN A 95 -20.02 7.20 7.95
C ASN A 95 -21.03 6.04 7.96
N PHE A 96 -20.58 4.82 8.24
CA PHE A 96 -21.46 3.64 8.28
C PHE A 96 -22.31 3.55 9.55
N GLU A 97 -21.74 3.87 10.71
CA GLU A 97 -22.39 3.67 12.00
C GLU A 97 -23.25 4.87 12.42
N GLU A 98 -22.82 6.08 12.06
CA GLU A 98 -23.44 7.33 12.52
C GLU A 98 -24.02 8.20 11.41
N GLY A 99 -23.93 7.75 10.15
CA GLY A 99 -24.41 8.53 9.00
C GLY A 99 -23.63 9.81 8.75
N LYS A 100 -22.36 9.91 9.19
CA LYS A 100 -21.46 11.00 8.82
C LYS A 100 -21.18 10.95 7.32
N ASN A 101 -20.71 12.05 6.78
CA ASN A 101 -20.35 12.15 5.35
C ASN A 101 -18.91 12.65 5.20
N ILE A 102 -17.97 11.98 5.85
CA ILE A 102 -16.55 12.32 5.83
C ILE A 102 -15.94 11.73 4.55
N ARG A 103 -15.39 12.59 3.70
CA ARG A 103 -14.69 12.14 2.48
C ARG A 103 -13.30 11.61 2.82
N CYS A 104 -12.93 10.47 2.27
CA CYS A 104 -11.62 9.85 2.46
C CYS A 104 -10.89 9.82 1.11
N ILE A 105 -9.82 10.64 0.98
CA ILE A 105 -9.11 10.86 -0.28
C ILE A 105 -7.70 10.27 -0.21
N ALA A 106 -7.39 9.36 -1.13
CA ALA A 106 -6.08 8.76 -1.27
C ALA A 106 -5.20 9.58 -2.25
N SER A 107 -4.06 10.07 -1.77
CA SER A 107 -3.11 10.81 -2.60
C SER A 107 -1.95 9.91 -3.01
N GLU A 108 -1.81 9.62 -4.30
CA GLU A 108 -0.74 8.80 -4.85
C GLU A 108 0.20 9.59 -5.76
N PRO A 109 1.48 9.17 -5.90
CA PRO A 109 2.41 9.85 -6.80
C PRO A 109 2.07 9.55 -8.27
N THR A 110 2.27 10.54 -9.13
CA THR A 110 2.05 10.41 -10.58
C THR A 110 2.93 9.34 -11.23
N SER A 111 4.05 8.99 -10.60
CA SER A 111 4.94 7.90 -11.04
C SER A 111 4.43 6.49 -10.72
N CYS A 112 3.44 6.36 -9.83
CA CYS A 112 2.82 5.08 -9.44
C CYS A 112 1.28 5.22 -9.34
N PRO A 113 0.59 5.57 -10.43
CA PRO A 113 -0.84 5.94 -10.41
C PRO A 113 -1.75 4.69 -10.42
N LYS A 114 -1.59 3.80 -9.44
CA LYS A 114 -2.31 2.53 -9.39
C LYS A 114 -3.80 2.65 -9.11
N LEU A 115 -4.22 3.64 -8.32
CA LEU A 115 -5.64 3.87 -8.03
C LEU A 115 -6.34 4.56 -9.20
N THR A 116 -5.65 5.51 -9.87
CA THR A 116 -6.22 6.33 -10.94
C THR A 116 -6.06 5.73 -12.33
N ARG A 117 -4.98 4.95 -12.59
CA ARG A 117 -4.66 4.38 -13.92
C ARG A 117 -4.40 2.87 -13.89
N GLY A 118 -4.38 2.24 -12.71
CA GLY A 118 -4.25 0.81 -12.56
C GLY A 118 -5.52 0.07 -12.95
N VAL A 119 -5.42 -1.24 -13.09
CA VAL A 119 -6.55 -2.13 -13.35
C VAL A 119 -6.84 -2.98 -12.12
N PHE A 120 -8.11 -3.24 -11.82
CA PHE A 120 -8.49 -4.14 -10.75
C PHE A 120 -8.37 -5.60 -11.23
N ARG A 121 -7.43 -6.33 -10.63
CA ARG A 121 -7.20 -7.76 -10.93
C ARG A 121 -6.46 -8.45 -9.79
N TYR A 122 -6.35 -9.77 -9.86
CA TYR A 122 -5.40 -10.51 -9.02
C TYR A 122 -3.97 -10.25 -9.48
N ASP A 123 -3.10 -9.90 -8.57
CA ASP A 123 -1.67 -9.67 -8.83
C ASP A 123 -0.83 -10.06 -7.62
N PHE A 124 0.49 -10.21 -7.82
CA PHE A 124 1.43 -10.47 -6.75
C PHE A 124 1.80 -9.19 -6.01
N GLY A 125 2.05 -9.32 -4.72
CA GLY A 125 2.56 -8.22 -3.90
C GLY A 125 4.02 -7.88 -4.15
N ASP A 126 4.77 -8.74 -4.85
CA ASP A 126 6.19 -8.60 -5.15
C ASP A 126 6.50 -8.90 -6.62
N THR A 127 7.66 -8.42 -7.09
CA THR A 127 8.01 -8.44 -8.52
C THR A 127 8.23 -9.85 -9.08
N VAL A 128 8.76 -10.80 -8.30
CA VAL A 128 9.07 -12.16 -8.79
C VAL A 128 8.02 -13.21 -8.41
N GLY A 129 6.92 -12.81 -7.77
CA GLY A 129 5.79 -13.69 -7.48
C GLY A 129 6.00 -14.63 -6.29
N MET A 130 6.73 -14.21 -5.27
CA MET A 130 6.96 -14.97 -4.04
C MET A 130 5.87 -14.76 -2.97
N THR A 131 5.00 -13.77 -3.18
CA THR A 131 3.89 -13.45 -2.29
C THR A 131 2.57 -14.02 -2.83
N PRO A 132 1.52 -14.14 -1.99
CA PRO A 132 0.20 -14.56 -2.48
C PRO A 132 -0.39 -13.60 -3.52
N LEU A 133 -1.22 -14.16 -4.43
CA LEU A 133 -2.09 -13.38 -5.30
C LEU A 133 -3.20 -12.70 -4.49
N LEU A 134 -3.36 -11.42 -4.67
CA LEU A 134 -4.38 -10.60 -4.02
C LEU A 134 -5.19 -9.81 -5.04
N PRO A 135 -6.52 -9.64 -4.83
CA PRO A 135 -7.30 -8.73 -5.65
C PRO A 135 -6.90 -7.29 -5.34
N MET A 136 -6.46 -6.54 -6.33
CA MET A 136 -5.94 -5.19 -6.13
C MET A 136 -6.07 -4.32 -7.38
N TYR A 137 -6.13 -3.01 -7.21
CA TYR A 137 -5.75 -2.09 -8.27
C TYR A 137 -4.23 -2.13 -8.42
N THR A 138 -3.76 -2.40 -9.63
CA THR A 138 -2.33 -2.61 -9.89
C THR A 138 -1.89 -2.05 -11.25
N LEU A 139 -0.63 -1.64 -11.31
CA LEU A 139 0.09 -1.32 -12.55
C LEU A 139 0.82 -2.55 -13.14
N GLY A 140 0.79 -3.68 -12.40
CA GLY A 140 1.52 -4.90 -12.70
C GLY A 140 2.70 -5.12 -11.74
N HIS A 141 2.87 -6.34 -11.24
CA HIS A 141 3.93 -6.67 -10.26
C HIS A 141 5.35 -6.45 -10.78
N ASN A 142 5.55 -6.40 -12.09
CA ASN A 142 6.81 -6.09 -12.74
C ASN A 142 6.98 -4.60 -13.10
N PHE A 143 6.01 -3.74 -12.74
CA PHE A 143 6.10 -2.31 -12.99
C PHE A 143 7.22 -1.67 -12.18
N VAL A 144 8.11 -0.97 -12.85
CA VAL A 144 9.20 -0.19 -12.25
C VAL A 144 8.91 1.30 -12.49
N PRO A 145 8.64 2.07 -11.43
CA PRO A 145 8.36 3.50 -11.56
C PRO A 145 9.61 4.31 -11.93
N GLU A 146 9.38 5.49 -12.48
CA GLU A 146 10.44 6.46 -12.74
C GLU A 146 11.28 6.75 -11.48
N PRO A 147 12.59 7.06 -11.61
CA PRO A 147 13.51 7.25 -10.49
C PRO A 147 13.32 8.62 -9.80
N ILE A 148 12.09 8.98 -9.49
CA ILE A 148 11.78 10.19 -8.69
C ILE A 148 11.72 9.86 -7.21
N HIS A 149 12.07 10.83 -6.37
CA HIS A 149 11.91 10.67 -4.93
C HIS A 149 10.44 10.75 -4.55
N ALA A 150 9.90 9.64 -4.05
CA ALA A 150 8.55 9.55 -3.49
C ALA A 150 8.60 8.57 -2.31
N GLY A 151 9.05 9.04 -1.15
CA GLY A 151 9.41 8.21 0.00
C GLY A 151 8.34 7.20 0.39
N GLY A 152 8.61 5.91 0.19
CA GLY A 152 7.69 4.80 0.47
C GLY A 152 6.50 4.64 -0.49
N LEU A 153 6.38 5.48 -1.52
CA LEU A 153 5.20 5.49 -2.40
C LEU A 153 5.43 4.85 -3.78
N ARG A 154 6.63 4.31 -4.06
CA ARG A 154 7.00 3.68 -5.34
C ARG A 154 6.58 2.20 -5.35
N TYR A 155 5.27 1.95 -5.27
CA TYR A 155 4.69 0.61 -5.21
C TYR A 155 3.59 0.43 -6.27
N HIS A 156 3.57 -0.72 -6.94
CA HIS A 156 2.71 -1.01 -8.09
C HIS A 156 1.26 -1.33 -7.75
N GLY A 157 0.97 -1.74 -6.51
CA GLY A 157 -0.33 -2.29 -6.12
C GLY A 157 -0.98 -1.58 -4.94
N ALA A 158 -2.26 -1.83 -4.74
CA ALA A 158 -3.06 -1.32 -3.64
C ALA A 158 -3.59 -2.46 -2.77
N GLY A 159 -3.61 -2.29 -1.45
CA GLY A 159 -4.16 -3.27 -0.52
C GLY A 159 -5.59 -3.68 -0.89
N ALA A 160 -5.93 -4.97 -0.69
CA ALA A 160 -7.18 -5.54 -1.16
C ALA A 160 -8.43 -4.83 -0.60
N ILE A 161 -8.44 -4.51 0.71
CA ILE A 161 -9.56 -3.78 1.32
C ILE A 161 -9.72 -2.40 0.68
N VAL A 162 -8.64 -1.64 0.52
CA VAL A 162 -8.70 -0.30 -0.09
C VAL A 162 -9.16 -0.38 -1.55
N SER A 163 -8.66 -1.37 -2.29
CA SER A 163 -9.07 -1.61 -3.67
C SER A 163 -10.59 -1.87 -3.78
N GLN A 164 -11.15 -2.63 -2.83
CA GLN A 164 -12.59 -2.87 -2.78
C GLN A 164 -13.36 -1.59 -2.45
N LEU A 165 -12.92 -0.82 -1.44
CA LEU A 165 -13.56 0.44 -1.06
C LEU A 165 -13.57 1.46 -2.21
N LEU A 166 -12.48 1.55 -2.98
CA LEU A 166 -12.42 2.41 -4.16
C LEU A 166 -13.40 1.93 -5.25
N ARG A 167 -13.45 0.62 -5.51
CA ARG A 167 -14.39 0.01 -6.46
C ARG A 167 -15.84 0.30 -6.10
N ASP A 168 -16.15 0.26 -4.80
CA ASP A 168 -17.49 0.53 -4.26
C ASP A 168 -17.77 2.04 -4.11
N LYS A 169 -16.84 2.90 -4.52
CA LYS A 169 -16.93 4.37 -4.45
C LYS A 169 -17.14 4.92 -3.04
N LEU A 170 -16.59 4.24 -2.06
CA LEU A 170 -16.63 4.63 -0.65
C LEU A 170 -15.42 5.51 -0.26
N ILE A 171 -14.43 5.59 -1.12
CA ILE A 171 -13.23 6.45 -1.03
C ILE A 171 -12.92 7.04 -2.40
N GLU A 172 -12.03 8.06 -2.42
CA GLU A 172 -11.59 8.78 -3.61
C GLU A 172 -10.06 8.73 -3.78
#